data_b1bfb9b61d06dde264ce583f5964f1be
#
_entry.id   b1bfb9b61d06dde264ce583f5964f1be
#
_cell.length_a   1.000
_cell.length_b   1.000
_cell.length_c   1.000
_cell.angle_alpha   90.00
_cell.angle_beta   90.00
_cell.angle_gamma   90.00
#
_symmetry.space_group_name_H-M   'P 1'
#
loop_
_entity.id
_entity.type
_entity.pdbx_description
1 polymer ?
#
loop_
_entity_poly.entity_id
_entity_poly.type
_entity_poly.pdbx_seq_one_letter_code
_entity_poly.pdbx_strand_id
1 'polypeptide(L)'
;MRKIIVAIPLVLSLMACGDQAQDFDATGIFEATEVTVSAQLAGKLKSFTVSEGDPVKANAVLGEIDAYQLQQKSEELVAMKQQLSATETATDAKQLNLQKQVASLEQQVANAQREQQRFAELVKDGAVPRKQLDDISNQVRVLQRQLEATREQIRSNNAALKAQVRGIEAQRQGVEAQQRQLADQINNAQIVAPRAGTVLEKYAEAGEFVTPGRPLLKLANVDEMYLRAYVTSLQLKHCRVGQTVTVMADYGEGKQKRTYRGVVAWISSRAEFTPKTILTDDERADLVYAVKIKFKNDGYAKIGMYGEVKFND
;
A
#
# COMPACT_ATOMS: atom_id res chain seq x y z
N MET A 1 -70.71 -57.98 60.87
CA MET A 1 -69.66 -56.92 60.71
C MET A 1 -68.74 -57.34 59.62
N ARG A 2 -68.97 -56.85 58.39
CA ARG A 2 -68.13 -57.23 57.25
C ARG A 2 -67.24 -55.99 56.93
N LYS A 3 -65.94 -56.15 57.03
CA LYS A 3 -64.91 -55.19 56.66
C LYS A 3 -64.63 -55.29 55.16
N ILE A 4 -64.98 -54.25 54.39
CA ILE A 4 -64.62 -54.12 52.96
C ILE A 4 -63.26 -53.49 52.93
N ILE A 5 -62.26 -54.19 52.36
CA ILE A 5 -60.92 -53.65 52.02
C ILE A 5 -60.98 -53.13 50.61
N VAL A 6 -60.88 -51.82 50.48
CA VAL A 6 -60.78 -51.14 49.15
C VAL A 6 -59.30 -51.10 48.79
N ALA A 7 -58.90 -51.85 47.77
CA ALA A 7 -57.59 -51.79 47.18
C ALA A 7 -57.53 -50.67 46.17
N ILE A 8 -56.70 -49.64 46.42
CA ILE A 8 -56.38 -48.55 45.48
C ILE A 8 -55.26 -48.97 44.58
N PRO A 9 -55.37 -49.03 43.24
CA PRO A 9 -54.23 -49.28 42.36
C PRO A 9 -53.39 -48.00 42.24
N LEU A 10 -52.15 -48.06 42.72
CA LEU A 10 -51.12 -47.05 42.54
C LEU A 10 -50.65 -47.05 41.02
N VAL A 11 -51.20 -46.13 40.25
CA VAL A 11 -50.73 -45.91 38.86
C VAL A 11 -49.40 -45.19 38.91
N LEU A 12 -48.32 -45.97 38.68
CA LEU A 12 -46.94 -45.44 38.52
C LEU A 12 -46.86 -44.77 37.13
N SER A 13 -47.06 -43.47 37.03
CA SER A 13 -46.79 -42.67 35.81
C SER A 13 -45.26 -42.59 35.64
N LEU A 14 -44.68 -43.43 34.77
CA LEU A 14 -43.37 -43.26 34.20
C LEU A 14 -43.34 -41.96 33.39
N MET A 15 -42.87 -40.89 34.00
CA MET A 15 -42.41 -39.72 33.23
C MET A 15 -41.16 -40.14 32.46
N ALA A 16 -41.35 -40.52 31.19
CA ALA A 16 -40.25 -40.61 30.21
C ALA A 16 -39.70 -39.19 30.05
N CYS A 17 -38.54 -38.89 30.67
CA CYS A 17 -37.67 -37.81 30.21
C CYS A 17 -37.27 -38.13 28.76
N GLY A 18 -38.01 -37.60 27.81
CA GLY A 18 -37.57 -37.64 26.40
C GLY A 18 -36.29 -36.84 26.28
N ASP A 19 -35.23 -37.55 26.04
CA ASP A 19 -33.95 -36.96 25.57
C ASP A 19 -34.29 -36.21 24.29
N GLN A 20 -34.39 -34.87 24.36
CA GLN A 20 -34.65 -34.05 23.18
C GLN A 20 -33.37 -34.18 22.33
N ALA A 21 -33.41 -34.98 21.27
CA ALA A 21 -32.34 -35.07 20.29
C ALA A 21 -31.97 -33.62 19.85
N GLN A 22 -30.77 -33.22 20.14
CA GLN A 22 -30.23 -31.95 19.72
C GLN A 22 -30.22 -31.95 18.18
N ASP A 23 -30.90 -31.00 17.56
CA ASP A 23 -31.02 -30.89 16.08
C ASP A 23 -29.79 -30.24 15.46
N PHE A 24 -28.65 -30.22 16.17
CA PHE A 24 -27.35 -29.69 15.73
C PHE A 24 -26.22 -30.59 16.21
N ASP A 25 -25.09 -30.55 15.46
CA ASP A 25 -23.91 -31.37 15.74
C ASP A 25 -22.85 -30.62 16.56
N ALA A 26 -22.71 -29.30 16.36
CA ALA A 26 -21.78 -28.48 17.09
C ALA A 26 -22.27 -27.05 17.27
N THR A 27 -21.74 -26.38 18.28
CA THR A 27 -22.04 -24.98 18.60
C THR A 27 -20.78 -24.12 18.49
N GLY A 28 -20.96 -22.82 18.32
CA GLY A 28 -19.87 -21.87 18.24
C GLY A 28 -20.32 -20.43 18.31
N ILE A 29 -19.45 -19.54 17.89
CA ILE A 29 -19.70 -18.10 17.83
C ILE A 29 -19.47 -17.57 16.41
N PHE A 30 -20.24 -16.56 16.03
CA PHE A 30 -20.06 -15.88 14.75
C PHE A 30 -18.90 -14.92 14.84
N GLU A 31 -17.98 -15.01 13.86
CA GLU A 31 -16.81 -14.17 13.69
C GLU A 31 -16.84 -13.52 12.29
N ALA A 32 -16.23 -12.34 12.17
CA ALA A 32 -15.93 -11.73 10.89
C ALA A 32 -14.42 -11.52 10.73
N THR A 33 -13.95 -11.32 9.50
CA THR A 33 -12.57 -10.91 9.30
C THR A 33 -12.45 -9.41 9.59
N GLU A 34 -11.77 -9.09 10.68
CA GLU A 34 -11.54 -7.72 11.14
C GLU A 34 -10.19 -7.19 10.67
N VAL A 35 -10.13 -5.89 10.36
CA VAL A 35 -8.91 -5.16 10.05
C VAL A 35 -8.91 -3.85 10.81
N THR A 36 -7.85 -3.58 11.54
CA THR A 36 -7.65 -2.29 12.20
C THR A 36 -6.93 -1.34 11.24
N VAL A 37 -7.54 -0.19 10.99
CA VAL A 37 -6.92 0.91 10.24
C VAL A 37 -6.22 1.81 11.24
N SER A 38 -4.91 2.00 11.07
CA SER A 38 -4.08 2.80 11.96
C SER A 38 -3.49 3.99 11.21
N ALA A 39 -3.17 5.07 11.95
CA ALA A 39 -2.48 6.22 11.41
C ALA A 39 -1.09 5.83 10.89
N GLN A 40 -0.71 6.34 9.72
CA GLN A 40 0.61 6.12 9.11
C GLN A 40 1.52 7.35 9.25
N LEU A 41 0.94 8.50 9.63
CA LEU A 41 1.61 9.77 9.80
C LEU A 41 1.29 10.37 11.18
N ALA A 42 2.23 11.14 11.74
CA ALA A 42 1.98 11.97 12.91
C ALA A 42 1.39 13.31 12.49
N GLY A 43 0.28 13.71 13.13
CA GLY A 43 -0.35 14.99 12.84
C GLY A 43 -1.74 15.11 13.45
N LYS A 44 -2.37 16.26 13.27
CA LYS A 44 -3.75 16.49 13.66
C LYS A 44 -4.69 15.85 12.64
N LEU A 45 -5.68 15.12 13.08
CA LEU A 45 -6.72 14.54 12.24
C LEU A 45 -7.63 15.66 11.73
N LYS A 46 -7.43 16.09 10.49
CA LYS A 46 -8.11 17.23 9.88
C LYS A 46 -9.57 16.92 9.57
N SER A 47 -9.81 15.73 9.07
CA SER A 47 -11.14 15.20 8.78
C SER A 47 -11.20 13.71 9.05
N PHE A 48 -12.34 13.23 9.59
CA PHE A 48 -12.60 11.81 9.79
C PHE A 48 -14.12 11.63 9.83
N THR A 49 -14.71 11.40 8.65
CA THR A 49 -16.14 11.55 8.38
C THR A 49 -16.96 10.28 8.56
N VAL A 50 -16.30 9.16 8.87
CA VAL A 50 -16.98 7.87 9.05
C VAL A 50 -17.57 7.73 10.44
N SER A 51 -18.66 6.98 10.53
CA SER A 51 -19.34 6.60 11.76
C SER A 51 -19.40 5.08 11.91
N GLU A 52 -19.59 4.61 13.15
CA GLU A 52 -19.84 3.20 13.41
C GLU A 52 -21.11 2.74 12.70
N GLY A 53 -21.03 1.58 12.06
CA GLY A 53 -22.10 1.04 11.23
C GLY A 53 -22.04 1.42 9.75
N ASP A 54 -21.21 2.38 9.36
CA ASP A 54 -21.10 2.81 7.96
C ASP A 54 -20.48 1.73 7.07
N PRO A 55 -21.10 1.41 5.91
CA PRO A 55 -20.47 0.56 4.91
C PRO A 55 -19.43 1.35 4.11
N VAL A 56 -18.24 0.83 3.98
CA VAL A 56 -17.13 1.44 3.22
C VAL A 56 -16.64 0.53 2.11
N LYS A 57 -16.25 1.12 0.98
CA LYS A 57 -15.63 0.40 -0.14
C LYS A 57 -14.12 0.32 0.05
N ALA A 58 -13.48 -0.68 -0.57
CA ALA A 58 -12.03 -0.72 -0.64
C ALA A 58 -11.47 0.56 -1.29
N ASN A 59 -10.37 1.07 -0.75
CA ASN A 59 -9.70 2.31 -1.16
C ASN A 59 -10.54 3.59 -0.99
N ALA A 60 -11.68 3.54 -0.28
CA ALA A 60 -12.42 4.75 0.07
C ALA A 60 -11.60 5.60 1.04
N VAL A 61 -11.56 6.91 0.82
CA VAL A 61 -10.95 7.87 1.75
C VAL A 61 -11.88 8.04 2.93
N LEU A 62 -11.38 7.77 4.13
CA LEU A 62 -12.12 7.82 5.40
C LEU A 62 -11.84 9.10 6.17
N GLY A 63 -10.67 9.69 5.92
CA GLY A 63 -10.23 10.91 6.59
C GLY A 63 -8.87 11.37 6.10
N GLU A 64 -8.38 12.46 6.69
CA GLU A 64 -7.12 13.09 6.34
C GLU A 64 -6.40 13.59 7.60
N ILE A 65 -5.11 13.30 7.71
CA ILE A 65 -4.19 13.86 8.70
C ILE A 65 -3.57 15.13 8.10
N ASP A 66 -3.38 16.16 8.89
CA ASP A 66 -2.75 17.40 8.44
C ASP A 66 -1.31 17.17 7.97
N ALA A 67 -1.09 17.33 6.67
CA ALA A 67 0.20 17.19 6.01
C ALA A 67 0.76 18.53 5.51
N TYR A 68 0.26 19.67 6.01
CA TYR A 68 0.64 21.01 5.52
C TYR A 68 2.16 21.23 5.51
N GLN A 69 2.86 20.84 6.58
CA GLN A 69 4.32 20.98 6.65
C GLN A 69 5.05 20.14 5.58
N LEU A 70 4.54 18.97 5.28
CA LEU A 70 5.11 18.10 4.24
C LEU A 70 4.85 18.69 2.84
N GLN A 71 3.67 19.31 2.62
CA GLN A 71 3.34 19.98 1.36
C GLN A 71 4.27 21.17 1.13
N GLN A 72 4.51 22.01 2.15
CA GLN A 72 5.46 23.12 2.06
C GLN A 72 6.88 22.65 1.74
N LYS A 73 7.32 21.55 2.38
CA LYS A 73 8.62 20.94 2.06
C LYS A 73 8.69 20.38 0.63
N SER A 74 7.58 19.87 0.11
CA SER A 74 7.48 19.43 -1.30
C SER A 74 7.66 20.60 -2.27
N GLU A 75 7.04 21.73 -2.00
CA GLU A 75 7.19 22.94 -2.79
C GLU A 75 8.64 23.47 -2.78
N GLU A 76 9.31 23.44 -1.63
CA GLU A 76 10.73 23.78 -1.51
C GLU A 76 11.61 22.90 -2.41
N LEU A 77 11.38 21.59 -2.44
CA LEU A 77 12.12 20.67 -3.29
C LEU A 77 11.83 20.90 -4.79
N VAL A 78 10.60 21.28 -5.15
CA VAL A 78 10.26 21.68 -6.52
C VAL A 78 11.06 22.92 -6.94
N ALA A 79 11.12 23.93 -6.09
CA ALA A 79 11.91 25.14 -6.34
C ALA A 79 13.41 24.83 -6.48
N MET A 80 13.95 23.97 -5.63
CA MET A 80 15.34 23.52 -5.71
C MET A 80 15.63 22.78 -7.03
N LYS A 81 14.73 21.91 -7.49
CA LYS A 81 14.85 21.22 -8.78
C LYS A 81 14.87 22.22 -9.95
N GLN A 82 14.01 23.25 -9.92
CA GLN A 82 13.99 24.30 -10.92
C GLN A 82 15.30 25.09 -10.96
N GLN A 83 15.87 25.41 -9.78
CA GLN A 83 17.17 26.09 -9.70
C GLN A 83 18.30 25.25 -10.32
N LEU A 84 18.34 23.94 -10.04
CA LEU A 84 19.31 23.02 -10.65
C LEU A 84 19.17 22.98 -12.17
N SER A 85 17.95 22.91 -12.71
CA SER A 85 17.70 22.93 -14.15
C SER A 85 18.14 24.25 -14.81
N ALA A 86 17.92 25.39 -14.15
CA ALA A 86 18.39 26.67 -14.63
C ALA A 86 19.92 26.74 -14.67
N THR A 87 20.60 26.17 -13.67
CA THR A 87 22.07 26.09 -13.62
C THR A 87 22.63 25.18 -14.73
N GLU A 88 21.98 24.07 -15.01
CA GLU A 88 22.30 23.17 -16.11
C GLU A 88 22.20 23.90 -17.46
N THR A 89 21.06 24.55 -17.73
CA THR A 89 20.86 25.34 -18.96
C THR A 89 21.91 26.44 -19.13
N ALA A 90 22.27 27.15 -18.05
CA ALA A 90 23.33 28.17 -18.09
C ALA A 90 24.70 27.57 -18.40
N THR A 91 24.98 26.36 -17.94
CA THR A 91 26.24 25.63 -18.22
C THR A 91 26.30 25.20 -19.69
N ASP A 92 25.21 24.69 -20.24
CA ASP A 92 25.12 24.30 -21.66
C ASP A 92 25.25 25.53 -22.58
N ALA A 93 24.69 26.66 -22.20
CA ALA A 93 24.85 27.91 -22.95
C ALA A 93 26.33 28.37 -23.01
N LYS A 94 27.10 28.20 -21.91
CA LYS A 94 28.54 28.47 -21.90
C LYS A 94 29.29 27.56 -22.87
N GLN A 95 28.99 26.27 -22.88
CA GLN A 95 29.61 25.30 -23.80
C GLN A 95 29.34 25.66 -25.26
N LEU A 96 28.11 26.05 -25.60
CA LEU A 96 27.73 26.49 -26.96
C LEU A 96 28.50 27.73 -27.40
N ASN A 97 28.68 28.73 -26.52
CA ASN A 97 29.45 29.92 -26.83
C ASN A 97 30.95 29.64 -27.13
N LEU A 98 31.55 28.70 -26.38
CA LEU A 98 32.92 28.25 -26.66
C LEU A 98 33.02 27.61 -28.04
N GLN A 99 32.08 26.80 -28.46
CA GLN A 99 32.04 26.19 -29.79
C GLN A 99 31.94 27.25 -30.90
N LYS A 100 31.12 28.30 -30.72
CA LYS A 100 31.01 29.41 -31.68
C LYS A 100 32.33 30.17 -31.84
N GLN A 101 33.13 30.32 -30.77
CA GLN A 101 34.43 30.95 -30.86
C GLN A 101 35.40 30.13 -31.75
N VAL A 102 35.42 28.81 -31.60
CA VAL A 102 36.23 27.94 -32.48
C VAL A 102 35.80 28.09 -33.93
N ALA A 103 34.51 27.99 -34.20
CA ALA A 103 33.94 28.12 -35.55
C ALA A 103 34.35 29.44 -36.23
N SER A 104 34.33 30.56 -35.47
CA SER A 104 34.79 31.87 -35.99
C SER A 104 36.26 31.87 -36.33
N LEU A 105 37.14 31.30 -35.49
CA LEU A 105 38.58 31.20 -35.80
C LEU A 105 38.87 30.26 -36.98
N GLU A 106 38.15 29.13 -37.08
CA GLU A 106 38.23 28.23 -38.23
C GLU A 106 37.91 28.93 -39.53
N GLN A 107 36.86 29.77 -39.52
CA GLN A 107 36.50 30.57 -40.70
C GLN A 107 37.61 31.59 -41.06
N GLN A 108 38.24 32.22 -40.05
CA GLN A 108 39.34 33.15 -40.28
C GLN A 108 40.56 32.45 -40.88
N VAL A 109 40.92 31.28 -40.36
CA VAL A 109 42.03 30.44 -40.93
C VAL A 109 41.72 30.04 -42.38
N ALA A 110 40.49 29.58 -42.65
CA ALA A 110 40.09 29.19 -44.01
C ALA A 110 40.12 30.37 -45.00
N ASN A 111 39.73 31.55 -44.53
CA ASN A 111 39.87 32.74 -45.38
C ASN A 111 41.31 33.11 -45.68
N ALA A 112 42.17 33.14 -44.68
CA ALA A 112 43.60 33.45 -44.85
C ALA A 112 44.31 32.38 -45.70
N GLN A 113 43.97 31.12 -45.62
CA GLN A 113 44.48 30.05 -46.46
C GLN A 113 44.08 30.23 -47.93
N ARG A 114 42.85 30.61 -48.22
CA ARG A 114 42.39 30.92 -49.58
C ARG A 114 43.17 32.11 -50.17
N GLU A 115 43.40 33.12 -49.33
CA GLU A 115 44.21 34.28 -49.74
C GLU A 115 45.66 33.88 -50.02
N GLN A 116 46.26 33.04 -49.17
CA GLN A 116 47.60 32.50 -49.35
C GLN A 116 47.74 31.73 -50.68
N GLN A 117 46.75 30.90 -51.03
CA GLN A 117 46.74 30.17 -52.31
C GLN A 117 46.69 31.13 -53.49
N ARG A 118 45.84 32.15 -53.44
CA ARG A 118 45.75 33.18 -54.48
C ARG A 118 47.08 33.90 -54.65
N PHE A 119 47.75 34.33 -53.57
CA PHE A 119 49.06 35.00 -53.67
C PHE A 119 50.13 34.04 -54.15
N ALA A 120 50.11 32.76 -53.87
CA ALA A 120 51.04 31.79 -54.36
C ALA A 120 51.00 31.65 -55.90
N GLU A 121 49.78 31.69 -56.49
CA GLU A 121 49.60 31.70 -57.94
C GLU A 121 50.11 33.01 -58.56
N LEU A 122 49.77 34.18 -57.99
CA LEU A 122 50.20 35.48 -58.46
C LEU A 122 51.74 35.63 -58.39
N VAL A 123 52.41 35.12 -57.41
CA VAL A 123 53.91 35.08 -57.33
C VAL A 123 54.44 34.19 -58.39
N LYS A 124 53.86 33.03 -58.70
CA LYS A 124 54.28 32.10 -59.76
C LYS A 124 54.23 32.78 -61.14
N ASP A 125 53.17 33.61 -61.32
CA ASP A 125 52.98 34.35 -62.55
C ASP A 125 53.79 35.68 -62.62
N GLY A 126 54.60 35.95 -61.56
CA GLY A 126 55.43 37.16 -61.48
C GLY A 126 54.70 38.45 -61.26
N ALA A 127 53.35 38.41 -60.94
CA ALA A 127 52.47 39.53 -60.76
C ALA A 127 52.63 40.28 -59.44
N VAL A 128 53.20 39.63 -58.40
CA VAL A 128 53.41 40.24 -57.05
C VAL A 128 54.78 39.80 -56.47
N PRO A 129 55.37 40.62 -55.56
CA PRO A 129 56.63 40.28 -54.87
C PRO A 129 56.44 39.09 -53.91
N ARG A 130 57.48 38.20 -53.80
CA ARG A 130 57.54 37.06 -52.87
C ARG A 130 57.24 37.47 -51.40
N LYS A 131 57.65 38.66 -50.99
CA LYS A 131 57.43 39.18 -49.64
C LYS A 131 55.94 39.17 -49.25
N GLN A 132 55.03 39.43 -50.16
CA GLN A 132 53.56 39.41 -49.88
C GLN A 132 53.09 37.98 -49.59
N LEU A 133 53.60 36.97 -50.27
CA LEU A 133 53.32 35.56 -49.98
C LEU A 133 53.89 35.14 -48.63
N ASP A 134 55.11 35.62 -48.30
CA ASP A 134 55.72 35.32 -46.99
C ASP A 134 54.93 35.96 -45.85
N ASP A 135 54.48 37.21 -46.03
CA ASP A 135 53.66 37.91 -45.01
C ASP A 135 52.33 37.20 -44.77
N ILE A 136 51.59 36.78 -45.83
CA ILE A 136 50.33 36.05 -45.68
C ILE A 136 50.53 34.66 -45.11
N SER A 137 51.64 33.98 -45.48
CA SER A 137 52.02 32.67 -44.93
C SER A 137 52.31 32.75 -43.45
N ASN A 138 52.96 33.80 -42.99
CA ASN A 138 53.19 34.07 -41.56
C ASN A 138 51.84 34.32 -40.85
N GLN A 139 50.92 35.10 -41.45
CA GLN A 139 49.58 35.34 -40.89
C GLN A 139 48.78 34.04 -40.74
N VAL A 140 48.78 33.18 -41.78
CA VAL A 140 48.14 31.84 -41.71
C VAL A 140 48.72 31.03 -40.56
N ARG A 141 50.02 31.00 -40.39
CA ARG A 141 50.72 30.27 -39.32
C ARG A 141 50.34 30.77 -37.93
N VAL A 142 50.25 32.10 -37.77
CA VAL A 142 49.79 32.73 -36.49
C VAL A 142 48.35 32.34 -36.17
N LEU A 143 47.42 32.46 -37.14
CA LEU A 143 46.02 32.11 -36.95
C LEU A 143 45.82 30.62 -36.64
N GLN A 144 46.60 29.72 -37.31
CA GLN A 144 46.57 28.30 -37.04
C GLN A 144 46.99 27.98 -35.59
N ARG A 145 48.09 28.59 -35.13
CA ARG A 145 48.59 28.43 -33.76
C ARG A 145 47.56 28.95 -32.73
N GLN A 146 46.90 30.09 -33.04
CA GLN A 146 45.88 30.65 -32.20
C GLN A 146 44.64 29.73 -32.13
N LEU A 147 44.22 29.15 -33.27
CA LEU A 147 43.13 28.19 -33.32
C LEU A 147 43.47 26.94 -32.50
N GLU A 148 44.71 26.41 -32.62
CA GLU A 148 45.15 25.24 -31.87
C GLU A 148 45.15 25.51 -30.36
N ALA A 149 45.70 26.64 -29.90
CA ALA A 149 45.72 27.05 -28.52
C ALA A 149 44.29 27.23 -27.97
N THR A 150 43.39 27.84 -28.77
CA THR A 150 41.98 28.04 -28.38
C THR A 150 41.25 26.70 -28.30
N ARG A 151 41.47 25.79 -29.24
CA ARG A 151 40.87 24.45 -29.17
C ARG A 151 41.30 23.68 -27.91
N GLU A 152 42.59 23.77 -27.56
CA GLU A 152 43.08 23.09 -26.34
C GLU A 152 42.48 23.69 -25.05
N GLN A 153 42.42 25.04 -24.98
CA GLN A 153 41.77 25.73 -23.87
C GLN A 153 40.30 25.34 -23.76
N ILE A 154 39.60 25.24 -24.89
CA ILE A 154 38.18 24.89 -24.92
C ILE A 154 38.00 23.39 -24.55
N ARG A 155 38.91 22.50 -24.97
CA ARG A 155 38.87 21.08 -24.56
C ARG A 155 38.94 20.95 -23.05
N SER A 156 39.87 21.67 -22.40
CA SER A 156 39.99 21.69 -20.95
C SER A 156 38.73 22.27 -20.27
N ASN A 157 38.21 23.41 -20.76
CA ASN A 157 37.01 24.02 -20.23
C ASN A 157 35.79 23.10 -20.38
N ASN A 158 35.62 22.45 -21.53
CA ASN A 158 34.51 21.51 -21.75
C ASN A 158 34.58 20.29 -20.82
N ALA A 159 35.80 19.80 -20.50
CA ALA A 159 35.95 18.73 -19.51
C ALA A 159 35.46 19.17 -18.12
N ALA A 160 35.79 20.41 -17.70
CA ALA A 160 35.31 20.97 -16.44
C ALA A 160 33.78 21.21 -16.44
N LEU A 161 33.23 21.76 -17.54
CA LEU A 161 31.77 21.97 -17.67
C LEU A 161 31.00 20.64 -17.65
N LYS A 162 31.49 19.61 -18.35
CA LYS A 162 30.89 18.26 -18.29
C LYS A 162 30.93 17.64 -16.89
N ALA A 163 32.01 17.88 -16.13
CA ALA A 163 32.08 17.44 -14.75
C ALA A 163 31.05 18.19 -13.87
N GLN A 164 30.89 19.51 -14.11
CA GLN A 164 29.87 20.32 -13.43
C GLN A 164 28.45 19.83 -13.75
N VAL A 165 28.10 19.56 -15.02
CA VAL A 165 26.79 19.03 -15.42
C VAL A 165 26.51 17.68 -14.73
N ARG A 166 27.50 16.78 -14.69
CA ARG A 166 27.34 15.50 -13.95
C ARG A 166 27.07 15.71 -12.46
N GLY A 167 27.71 16.71 -11.85
CA GLY A 167 27.48 17.08 -10.46
C GLY A 167 26.04 17.60 -10.23
N ILE A 168 25.55 18.47 -11.12
CA ILE A 168 24.16 18.98 -11.10
C ILE A 168 23.16 17.83 -11.29
N GLU A 169 23.42 16.92 -12.22
CA GLU A 169 22.60 15.75 -12.48
C GLU A 169 22.48 14.85 -11.23
N ALA A 170 23.62 14.57 -10.56
CA ALA A 170 23.63 13.78 -9.32
C ALA A 170 22.85 14.49 -8.20
N GLN A 171 22.96 15.81 -8.05
CA GLN A 171 22.17 16.58 -7.10
C GLN A 171 20.67 16.54 -7.43
N ARG A 172 20.29 16.67 -8.71
CA ARG A 172 18.91 16.57 -9.17
C ARG A 172 18.31 15.20 -8.83
N GLN A 173 19.04 14.12 -9.07
CA GLN A 173 18.60 12.76 -8.71
C GLN A 173 18.39 12.62 -7.20
N GLY A 174 19.23 13.23 -6.38
CA GLY A 174 19.07 13.29 -4.92
C GLY A 174 17.78 14.02 -4.51
N VAL A 175 17.51 15.18 -5.11
CA VAL A 175 16.27 15.95 -4.88
C VAL A 175 15.04 15.14 -5.33
N GLU A 176 15.09 14.47 -6.46
CA GLU A 176 14.00 13.63 -6.95
C GLU A 176 13.72 12.43 -6.03
N ALA A 177 14.76 11.83 -5.46
CA ALA A 177 14.59 10.76 -4.46
C ALA A 177 13.89 11.28 -3.19
N GLN A 178 14.28 12.47 -2.70
CA GLN A 178 13.61 13.12 -1.56
C GLN A 178 12.17 13.48 -1.88
N GLN A 179 11.87 13.97 -3.10
CA GLN A 179 10.50 14.25 -3.53
C GLN A 179 9.62 12.98 -3.52
N ARG A 180 10.12 11.84 -4.02
CA ARG A 180 9.37 10.58 -3.97
C ARG A 180 9.07 10.16 -2.54
N GLN A 181 10.07 10.19 -1.64
CA GLN A 181 9.88 9.87 -0.24
C GLN A 181 8.83 10.76 0.43
N LEU A 182 8.86 12.06 0.11
CA LEU A 182 7.92 13.04 0.68
C LEU A 182 6.51 12.85 0.11
N ALA A 183 6.39 12.51 -1.19
CA ALA A 183 5.10 12.18 -1.81
C ALA A 183 4.45 10.96 -1.14
N ASP A 184 5.23 9.92 -0.82
CA ASP A 184 4.73 8.76 -0.09
C ASP A 184 4.24 9.14 1.31
N GLN A 185 4.96 10.03 2.02
CA GLN A 185 4.51 10.53 3.32
C GLN A 185 3.22 11.35 3.21
N ILE A 186 3.09 12.20 2.18
CA ILE A 186 1.86 12.97 1.92
C ILE A 186 0.69 12.05 1.59
N ASN A 187 0.93 11.01 0.80
CA ASN A 187 -0.10 10.01 0.49
C ASN A 187 -0.56 9.26 1.76
N ASN A 188 0.36 8.97 2.68
CA ASN A 188 0.07 8.34 3.96
C ASN A 188 -0.72 9.25 4.93
N ALA A 189 -0.88 10.54 4.62
CA ALA A 189 -1.78 11.43 5.34
C ALA A 189 -3.25 11.12 5.03
N GLN A 190 -3.56 10.51 3.89
CA GLN A 190 -4.90 10.04 3.59
C GLN A 190 -5.16 8.70 4.27
N ILE A 191 -6.22 8.65 5.07
CA ILE A 191 -6.68 7.43 5.74
C ILE A 191 -7.62 6.73 4.77
N VAL A 192 -7.22 5.57 4.26
CA VAL A 192 -8.00 4.80 3.28
C VAL A 192 -8.42 3.45 3.84
N ALA A 193 -9.60 2.96 3.42
CA ALA A 193 -10.06 1.62 3.76
C ALA A 193 -9.23 0.58 2.97
N PRO A 194 -8.50 -0.35 3.63
CA PRO A 194 -7.69 -1.35 2.93
C PRO A 194 -8.55 -2.41 2.21
N ARG A 195 -9.81 -2.53 2.60
CA ARG A 195 -10.80 -3.45 2.02
C ARG A 195 -12.21 -2.92 2.23
N ALA A 196 -13.18 -3.44 1.48
CA ALA A 196 -14.59 -3.19 1.72
C ALA A 196 -15.05 -3.85 3.03
N GLY A 197 -15.98 -3.21 3.73
CA GLY A 197 -16.53 -3.71 4.99
C GLY A 197 -17.39 -2.67 5.68
N THR A 198 -17.78 -2.96 6.92
CA THR A 198 -18.53 -2.06 7.81
C THR A 198 -17.61 -1.58 8.93
N VAL A 199 -17.71 -0.33 9.30
CA VAL A 199 -17.00 0.24 10.46
C VAL A 199 -17.62 -0.36 11.73
N LEU A 200 -16.82 -1.12 12.50
CA LEU A 200 -17.27 -1.69 13.77
C LEU A 200 -17.09 -0.74 14.93
N GLU A 201 -15.95 -0.13 15.02
CA GLU A 201 -15.53 0.74 16.12
C GLU A 201 -14.70 1.89 15.58
N LYS A 202 -14.88 3.06 16.18
CA LYS A 202 -14.13 4.29 15.88
C LYS A 202 -13.32 4.70 17.10
N TYR A 203 -12.00 4.81 16.98
CA TYR A 203 -11.08 5.07 18.11
C TYR A 203 -10.53 6.49 18.15
N ALA A 204 -10.80 7.31 17.14
CA ALA A 204 -10.33 8.69 17.05
C ALA A 204 -11.36 9.60 16.41
N GLU A 205 -11.33 10.88 16.80
CA GLU A 205 -12.19 11.92 16.26
C GLU A 205 -11.41 13.00 15.51
N ALA A 206 -12.12 13.66 14.57
CA ALA A 206 -11.55 14.82 13.89
C ALA A 206 -11.11 15.88 14.90
N GLY A 207 -9.91 16.43 14.72
CA GLY A 207 -9.29 17.40 15.64
C GLY A 207 -8.31 16.80 16.62
N GLU A 208 -8.29 15.49 16.84
CA GLU A 208 -7.29 14.82 17.68
C GLU A 208 -5.92 14.76 17.00
N PHE A 209 -4.87 14.71 17.84
CA PHE A 209 -3.51 14.45 17.37
C PHE A 209 -3.24 12.93 17.40
N VAL A 210 -2.77 12.41 16.28
CA VAL A 210 -2.46 10.98 16.10
C VAL A 210 -0.99 10.76 15.79
N THR A 211 -0.50 9.56 16.10
CA THR A 211 0.89 9.13 15.85
C THR A 211 0.88 7.84 15.02
N PRO A 212 1.94 7.55 14.26
CA PRO A 212 2.04 6.31 13.49
C PRO A 212 1.79 5.07 14.37
N GLY A 213 0.95 4.16 13.87
CA GLY A 213 0.55 2.94 14.58
C GLY A 213 -0.67 3.10 15.49
N ARG A 214 -1.13 4.33 15.81
CA ARG A 214 -2.35 4.53 16.60
C ARG A 214 -3.57 4.01 15.83
N PRO A 215 -4.39 3.09 16.41
CA PRO A 215 -5.64 2.65 15.81
C PRO A 215 -6.60 3.83 15.63
N LEU A 216 -7.24 3.93 14.46
CA LEU A 216 -8.22 4.96 14.13
C LEU A 216 -9.64 4.38 14.05
N LEU A 217 -9.78 3.22 13.45
CA LEU A 217 -11.05 2.49 13.38
C LEU A 217 -10.81 1.00 13.13
N LYS A 218 -11.84 0.21 13.34
CA LYS A 218 -11.89 -1.22 13.02
C LYS A 218 -12.94 -1.48 11.95
N LEU A 219 -12.55 -2.17 10.88
CA LEU A 219 -13.42 -2.61 9.79
C LEU A 219 -13.64 -4.12 9.86
N ALA A 220 -14.84 -4.57 9.53
CA ALA A 220 -15.11 -5.99 9.30
C ALA A 220 -15.94 -6.22 8.03
N ASN A 221 -15.70 -7.35 7.39
CA ASN A 221 -16.62 -7.83 6.36
C ASN A 221 -17.75 -8.61 7.02
N VAL A 222 -18.88 -7.95 7.23
CA VAL A 222 -20.07 -8.54 7.87
C VAL A 222 -21.01 -9.23 6.87
N ASP A 223 -20.79 -9.12 5.57
CA ASP A 223 -21.56 -9.81 4.53
C ASP A 223 -21.10 -11.27 4.36
N GLU A 224 -19.80 -11.53 4.59
CA GLU A 224 -19.22 -12.86 4.64
C GLU A 224 -18.67 -13.12 6.03
N MET A 225 -19.35 -13.96 6.78
CA MET A 225 -18.98 -14.28 8.15
C MET A 225 -18.56 -15.74 8.31
N TYR A 226 -18.02 -16.04 9.46
CA TYR A 226 -17.64 -17.39 9.86
C TYR A 226 -18.39 -17.77 11.12
N LEU A 227 -18.85 -19.02 11.19
CA LEU A 227 -19.15 -19.66 12.46
C LEU A 227 -17.88 -20.42 12.89
N ARG A 228 -17.31 -20.04 14.02
CA ARG A 228 -16.25 -20.81 14.68
C ARG A 228 -16.91 -21.78 15.65
N ALA A 229 -17.17 -23.00 15.16
CA ALA A 229 -17.78 -24.07 15.92
C ALA A 229 -16.71 -25.01 16.50
N TYR A 230 -17.07 -25.72 17.53
CA TYR A 230 -16.18 -26.67 18.21
C TYR A 230 -16.75 -28.08 18.12
N VAL A 231 -15.97 -28.99 17.56
CA VAL A 231 -16.32 -30.41 17.38
C VAL A 231 -15.43 -31.30 18.21
N THR A 232 -15.99 -32.39 18.73
CA THR A 232 -15.22 -33.44 19.42
C THR A 232 -14.45 -34.31 18.44
N SER A 233 -13.51 -35.11 18.92
CA SER A 233 -12.75 -36.07 18.09
C SER A 233 -13.66 -37.08 17.38
N LEU A 234 -14.80 -37.45 17.98
CA LEU A 234 -15.77 -38.37 17.39
C LEU A 234 -16.57 -37.72 16.25
N GLN A 235 -16.91 -36.43 16.39
CA GLN A 235 -17.63 -35.66 15.36
C GLN A 235 -16.72 -35.28 14.19
N LEU A 236 -15.41 -35.17 14.41
CA LEU A 236 -14.44 -34.77 13.39
C LEU A 236 -14.44 -35.68 12.16
N LYS A 237 -14.82 -36.97 12.30
CA LYS A 237 -14.94 -37.95 11.19
C LYS A 237 -15.99 -37.52 10.16
N HIS A 238 -17.01 -36.75 10.57
CA HIS A 238 -18.11 -36.26 9.70
C HIS A 238 -17.84 -34.85 9.16
N CYS A 239 -16.70 -34.23 9.47
CA CYS A 239 -16.36 -32.90 9.08
C CYS A 239 -15.20 -32.89 8.08
N ARG A 240 -15.39 -32.30 6.90
CA ARG A 240 -14.37 -32.17 5.84
C ARG A 240 -14.32 -30.76 5.30
N VAL A 241 -13.11 -30.27 5.01
CA VAL A 241 -12.94 -28.98 4.34
C VAL A 241 -13.62 -29.03 2.96
N GLY A 242 -14.41 -27.99 2.63
CA GLY A 242 -15.22 -27.94 1.43
C GLY A 242 -16.63 -28.51 1.57
N GLN A 243 -16.97 -29.19 2.68
CA GLN A 243 -18.30 -29.72 2.92
C GLN A 243 -19.33 -28.61 3.08
N THR A 244 -20.50 -28.77 2.46
CA THR A 244 -21.66 -27.88 2.68
C THR A 244 -22.39 -28.29 3.96
N VAL A 245 -22.68 -27.31 4.79
CA VAL A 245 -23.33 -27.51 6.11
C VAL A 245 -24.44 -26.50 6.29
N THR A 246 -25.34 -26.77 7.24
CA THR A 246 -26.39 -25.84 7.65
C THR A 246 -25.96 -25.11 8.92
N VAL A 247 -25.79 -23.80 8.82
CA VAL A 247 -25.50 -22.90 9.95
C VAL A 247 -26.82 -22.35 10.47
N MET A 248 -26.99 -22.31 11.76
CA MET A 248 -28.20 -21.83 12.43
C MET A 248 -27.87 -20.77 13.45
N ALA A 249 -28.69 -19.71 13.50
CA ALA A 249 -28.65 -18.68 14.51
C ALA A 249 -30.02 -18.60 15.22
N ASP A 250 -30.02 -18.27 16.49
CA ASP A 250 -31.27 -18.06 17.22
C ASP A 250 -32.08 -16.91 16.61
N TYR A 251 -33.37 -17.10 16.40
CA TYR A 251 -34.25 -16.14 15.75
C TYR A 251 -35.60 -16.05 16.44
N GLY A 252 -35.96 -14.87 16.97
CA GLY A 252 -37.22 -14.63 17.62
C GLY A 252 -37.36 -15.33 18.97
N GLU A 253 -38.63 -15.59 19.37
CA GLU A 253 -38.98 -16.27 20.63
C GLU A 253 -39.03 -17.80 20.43
N GLY A 254 -38.60 -18.52 21.44
CA GLY A 254 -38.66 -19.99 21.46
C GLY A 254 -37.54 -20.67 20.68
N LYS A 255 -37.87 -21.76 19.96
CA LYS A 255 -36.91 -22.61 19.22
C LYS A 255 -36.79 -22.23 17.74
N GLN A 256 -37.17 -21.03 17.34
CA GLN A 256 -37.00 -20.60 15.95
C GLN A 256 -35.54 -20.36 15.63
N LYS A 257 -35.10 -20.87 14.47
CA LYS A 257 -33.72 -20.73 13.99
C LYS A 257 -33.73 -20.07 12.61
N ARG A 258 -32.82 -19.13 12.40
CA ARG A 258 -32.50 -18.61 11.08
C ARG A 258 -31.38 -19.44 10.49
N THR A 259 -31.57 -19.98 9.29
CA THR A 259 -30.65 -20.92 8.67
C THR A 259 -29.88 -20.29 7.54
N TYR A 260 -28.61 -20.63 7.43
CA TYR A 260 -27.72 -20.22 6.37
C TYR A 260 -27.01 -21.42 5.78
N ARG A 261 -26.78 -21.39 4.47
CA ARG A 261 -25.89 -22.37 3.81
C ARG A 261 -24.44 -21.98 4.06
N GLY A 262 -23.71 -22.83 4.75
CA GLY A 262 -22.30 -22.66 5.04
C GLY A 262 -21.41 -23.67 4.31
N VAL A 263 -20.11 -23.37 4.26
CA VAL A 263 -19.08 -24.27 3.75
C VAL A 263 -17.95 -24.33 4.76
N VAL A 264 -17.52 -25.53 5.14
CA VAL A 264 -16.36 -25.72 6.03
C VAL A 264 -15.11 -25.19 5.33
N ALA A 265 -14.59 -24.07 5.81
CA ALA A 265 -13.43 -23.39 5.24
C ALA A 265 -12.10 -23.87 5.86
N TRP A 266 -12.13 -24.26 7.13
CA TRP A 266 -10.92 -24.67 7.83
C TRP A 266 -11.26 -25.53 9.07
N ILE A 267 -10.38 -26.46 9.38
CA ILE A 267 -10.43 -27.34 10.57
C ILE A 267 -9.09 -27.22 11.28
N SER A 268 -9.11 -26.97 12.59
CA SER A 268 -7.89 -26.89 13.41
C SER A 268 -7.13 -28.21 13.41
N SER A 269 -5.82 -28.17 13.22
CA SER A 269 -4.93 -29.31 13.40
C SER A 269 -4.50 -29.53 14.87
N ARG A 270 -4.90 -28.61 15.76
CA ARG A 270 -4.61 -28.68 17.20
C ARG A 270 -5.92 -28.69 17.97
N ALA A 271 -5.98 -29.52 18.98
CA ALA A 271 -7.07 -29.50 19.93
C ALA A 271 -6.99 -28.24 20.81
N GLU A 272 -8.14 -27.68 21.12
CA GLU A 272 -8.35 -26.58 22.06
C GLU A 272 -9.14 -27.10 23.25
N PHE A 273 -8.98 -26.47 24.42
CA PHE A 273 -9.85 -26.77 25.55
C PHE A 273 -11.18 -26.03 25.33
N THR A 274 -12.29 -26.70 25.69
CA THR A 274 -13.60 -26.01 25.65
C THR A 274 -13.55 -24.78 26.54
N PRO A 275 -14.05 -23.63 26.08
CA PRO A 275 -14.10 -22.37 26.86
C PRO A 275 -15.23 -22.43 27.92
N LYS A 276 -15.40 -23.54 28.63
CA LYS A 276 -16.34 -23.67 29.76
C LYS A 276 -15.65 -23.27 31.03
N THR A 277 -16.26 -22.39 31.79
CA THR A 277 -15.90 -22.16 33.21
C THR A 277 -16.21 -23.45 33.97
N ILE A 278 -15.18 -24.15 34.46
CA ILE A 278 -15.30 -25.40 35.19
C ILE A 278 -16.01 -25.13 36.52
N LEU A 279 -17.17 -25.73 36.71
CA LEU A 279 -17.97 -25.59 37.93
C LEU A 279 -17.92 -26.85 38.82
N THR A 280 -17.37 -27.97 38.36
CA THR A 280 -17.25 -29.21 39.17
C THR A 280 -16.05 -30.07 38.77
N ASP A 281 -15.49 -30.79 39.73
CA ASP A 281 -14.28 -31.61 39.61
C ASP A 281 -14.40 -32.86 38.68
N ASP A 282 -15.60 -33.19 38.18
CA ASP A 282 -15.86 -34.38 37.36
C ASP A 282 -15.95 -34.12 35.85
N GLU A 283 -15.97 -32.85 35.40
CA GLU A 283 -15.94 -32.54 33.99
C GLU A 283 -14.50 -32.35 33.51
N ARG A 284 -13.86 -33.44 33.09
CA ARG A 284 -12.62 -33.38 32.30
C ARG A 284 -12.89 -32.51 31.09
N ALA A 285 -12.09 -31.45 30.91
CA ALA A 285 -12.14 -30.57 29.72
C ALA A 285 -12.00 -31.47 28.48
N ASP A 286 -13.09 -31.66 27.74
CA ASP A 286 -13.07 -32.40 26.49
C ASP A 286 -12.26 -31.61 25.47
N LEU A 287 -11.26 -32.27 24.90
CA LEU A 287 -10.48 -31.72 23.80
C LEU A 287 -11.40 -31.57 22.57
N VAL A 288 -11.51 -30.36 22.06
CA VAL A 288 -12.31 -30.01 20.89
C VAL A 288 -11.44 -29.44 19.80
N TYR A 289 -11.90 -29.55 18.59
CA TYR A 289 -11.26 -28.96 17.41
C TYR A 289 -12.12 -27.81 16.88
N ALA A 290 -11.51 -26.65 16.69
CA ALA A 290 -12.18 -25.52 16.07
C ALA A 290 -12.38 -25.76 14.58
N VAL A 291 -13.60 -25.50 14.11
CA VAL A 291 -14.00 -25.57 12.70
C VAL A 291 -14.52 -24.21 12.29
N LYS A 292 -13.95 -23.61 11.21
CA LYS A 292 -14.46 -22.36 10.64
C LYS A 292 -15.34 -22.66 9.44
N ILE A 293 -16.56 -22.24 9.53
CA ILE A 293 -17.60 -22.41 8.51
C ILE A 293 -17.94 -21.04 7.93
N LYS A 294 -17.61 -20.84 6.66
CA LYS A 294 -17.90 -19.61 5.91
C LYS A 294 -19.34 -19.62 5.44
N PHE A 295 -20.07 -18.54 5.64
CA PHE A 295 -21.42 -18.35 5.14
C PHE A 295 -21.67 -16.91 4.71
N LYS A 296 -22.68 -16.71 3.86
CA LYS A 296 -23.15 -15.38 3.48
C LYS A 296 -24.19 -14.91 4.48
N ASN A 297 -23.91 -13.78 5.13
CA ASN A 297 -24.82 -13.15 6.08
C ASN A 297 -25.83 -12.26 5.35
N ASP A 298 -27.01 -12.15 5.91
CA ASP A 298 -28.08 -11.26 5.44
C ASP A 298 -28.26 -10.01 6.36
N GLY A 299 -27.25 -9.78 7.23
CA GLY A 299 -27.23 -8.68 8.18
C GLY A 299 -27.82 -9.02 9.55
N TYR A 300 -28.43 -10.21 9.74
CA TYR A 300 -28.98 -10.62 11.03
C TYR A 300 -27.91 -11.15 11.98
N ALA A 301 -27.07 -12.08 11.53
CA ALA A 301 -25.98 -12.61 12.35
C ALA A 301 -25.01 -11.50 12.73
N LYS A 302 -24.70 -11.39 14.02
CA LYS A 302 -23.75 -10.40 14.56
C LYS A 302 -22.51 -11.10 15.11
N ILE A 303 -21.38 -10.40 15.08
CA ILE A 303 -20.13 -10.87 15.68
C ILE A 303 -20.36 -11.15 17.18
N GLY A 304 -19.91 -12.30 17.66
CA GLY A 304 -20.09 -12.73 19.05
C GLY A 304 -21.43 -13.41 19.37
N MET A 305 -22.42 -13.43 18.45
CA MET A 305 -23.63 -14.22 18.64
C MET A 305 -23.30 -15.72 18.63
N TYR A 306 -24.06 -16.50 19.40
CA TYR A 306 -24.00 -17.95 19.34
C TYR A 306 -24.65 -18.47 18.06
N GLY A 307 -24.08 -19.54 17.55
CA GLY A 307 -24.58 -20.25 16.39
C GLY A 307 -24.37 -21.76 16.52
N GLU A 308 -25.13 -22.48 15.76
CA GLU A 308 -25.11 -23.93 15.69
C GLU A 308 -24.82 -24.37 14.26
N VAL A 309 -24.29 -25.57 14.12
CA VAL A 309 -24.06 -26.18 12.82
C VAL A 309 -24.60 -27.60 12.80
N LYS A 310 -25.20 -27.97 11.65
CA LYS A 310 -25.56 -29.32 11.32
C LYS A 310 -24.78 -29.75 10.09
N PHE A 311 -23.98 -30.81 10.24
CA PHE A 311 -23.23 -31.40 9.14
C PHE A 311 -24.21 -32.20 8.28
N ASN A 312 -24.26 -31.89 6.99
CA ASN A 312 -25.08 -32.64 6.05
C ASN A 312 -24.26 -33.88 5.65
N ASP A 313 -24.87 -35.05 5.75
CA ASP A 313 -24.28 -36.34 5.35
C ASP A 313 -23.96 -36.38 3.84
#